data_0a94b6ce8803a7f4d4cbf91f0f0beebb
#
_entry.id   0a94b6ce8803a7f4d4cbf91f0f0beebb
#
_cell.length_a   1.000
_cell.length_b   1.000
_cell.length_c   1.000
_cell.angle_alpha   90.00
_cell.angle_beta   90.00
_cell.angle_gamma   90.00
#
_symmetry.space_group_name_H-M   'P 1'
#
loop_
_entity.id
_entity.type
_entity.pdbx_description
1 polymer ?
#
loop_
_entity_poly.entity_id
_entity_poly.type
_entity_poly.pdbx_seq_one_letter_code
_entity_poly.pdbx_strand_id
1 'polypeptide(L)'
;MRNVPFWINSAPIKRFPRLERNLSVDVVVVGAGVTGITTAYLLKKAGSTVALIERERVASVDTGHTTAHLTYITDVELQRLVGTFGKDHAQAAWDAGEAAIDEIERIIGQESIECEFTRVPAYVHVRVGGSTKKEASSLKKEADLAAKLGFDTAYLESAPYFNLPAVRFANQAKFHPRKYLRSLVEKIPGNGSQVFEKSAAAEFDAEKRRVKVNRNWISFDRVVMATNNPLVGFASVVGAALLQTKLSLYSSYALSGRLPSDTVPEALFWDTREPYDYLRIDRRQGFDYLIYGGEDHKTGQKRQSQRAYARLWRRLKKSSLKRALIIVGQDRSFVLLTACLTSARTPSANLWLRVTAVTASPLEL
;
A
#
# COMPACT_ATOMS: atom_id res chain seq x y z
N MET A 1 -0.21 -7.15 -24.64
CA MET A 1 -0.11 -6.52 -23.33
C MET A 1 0.89 -7.30 -22.49
N ARG A 2 1.89 -6.64 -21.87
CA ARG A 2 2.82 -7.31 -20.95
C ARG A 2 2.19 -7.35 -19.55
N ASN A 3 2.17 -8.53 -18.93
CA ASN A 3 1.63 -8.73 -17.57
C ASN A 3 2.76 -8.64 -16.52
N VAL A 4 3.57 -7.57 -16.59
CA VAL A 4 4.64 -7.31 -15.64
C VAL A 4 4.36 -5.98 -14.96
N PRO A 5 4.32 -5.92 -13.63
CA PRO A 5 4.12 -4.67 -12.90
C PRO A 5 5.17 -3.64 -13.26
N PHE A 6 4.73 -2.40 -13.46
CA PHE A 6 5.60 -1.29 -13.83
C PHE A 6 6.78 -1.14 -12.85
N TRP A 7 6.50 -1.21 -11.55
CA TRP A 7 7.51 -1.04 -10.51
C TRP A 7 8.59 -2.13 -10.52
N ILE A 8 8.20 -3.38 -10.80
CA ILE A 8 9.13 -4.51 -10.85
C ILE A 8 10.05 -4.37 -12.07
N ASN A 9 9.50 -3.96 -13.20
CA ASN A 9 10.26 -3.81 -14.43
C ASN A 9 11.19 -2.58 -14.42
N SER A 10 10.73 -1.47 -13.84
CA SER A 10 11.45 -0.18 -13.87
C SER A 10 12.50 -0.02 -12.78
N ALA A 11 12.41 -0.78 -11.68
CA ALA A 11 13.37 -0.72 -10.57
C ALA A 11 13.76 -2.13 -10.08
N PRO A 12 14.69 -2.80 -10.74
CA PRO A 12 15.20 -4.08 -10.27
C PRO A 12 15.93 -3.90 -8.93
N ILE A 13 15.75 -4.86 -8.03
CA ILE A 13 16.46 -4.95 -6.74
C ILE A 13 17.44 -6.11 -6.83
N LYS A 14 18.66 -5.94 -6.31
CA LYS A 14 19.66 -7.01 -6.27
C LYS A 14 19.13 -8.23 -5.54
N ARG A 15 19.70 -9.38 -5.77
CA ARG A 15 19.37 -10.62 -5.07
C ARG A 15 20.08 -10.66 -3.73
N PHE A 16 19.37 -11.20 -2.72
CA PHE A 16 19.95 -11.50 -1.42
C PHE A 16 20.10 -13.02 -1.25
N PRO A 17 21.05 -13.46 -0.43
CA PRO A 17 21.30 -14.88 -0.23
C PRO A 17 20.12 -15.57 0.45
N ARG A 18 20.06 -16.88 0.34
CA ARG A 18 19.23 -17.74 1.16
C ARG A 18 19.89 -17.94 2.52
N LEU A 19 19.08 -18.12 3.57
CA LEU A 19 19.63 -18.50 4.88
C LEU A 19 20.10 -19.96 4.83
N GLU A 20 21.41 -20.19 5.09
CA GLU A 20 22.07 -21.51 5.01
C GLU A 20 22.81 -21.89 6.30
N ARG A 21 22.74 -21.06 7.34
CA ARG A 21 23.37 -21.30 8.63
C ARG A 21 22.51 -20.80 9.78
N ASN A 22 22.76 -21.29 10.98
CA ASN A 22 22.17 -20.71 12.18
C ASN A 22 22.70 -19.29 12.43
N LEU A 23 21.85 -18.44 12.96
CA LEU A 23 22.14 -17.03 13.19
C LEU A 23 21.57 -16.59 14.55
N SER A 24 22.20 -15.59 15.16
CA SER A 24 21.66 -14.90 16.32
C SER A 24 21.66 -13.39 16.05
N VAL A 25 20.56 -12.71 16.34
CA VAL A 25 20.36 -11.28 16.14
C VAL A 25 19.46 -10.72 17.23
N ASP A 26 19.46 -9.40 17.42
CA ASP A 26 18.54 -8.76 18.37
C ASP A 26 17.08 -8.85 17.84
N VAL A 27 16.89 -8.63 16.54
CA VAL A 27 15.55 -8.60 15.97
C VAL A 27 15.46 -9.40 14.66
N VAL A 28 14.49 -10.31 14.59
CA VAL A 28 14.07 -10.92 13.31
C VAL A 28 12.87 -10.16 12.77
N VAL A 29 12.94 -9.73 11.52
CA VAL A 29 11.81 -9.15 10.78
C VAL A 29 11.36 -10.13 9.71
N VAL A 30 10.10 -10.58 9.79
CA VAL A 30 9.52 -11.56 8.88
C VAL A 30 8.67 -10.89 7.82
N GLY A 31 9.11 -10.97 6.56
CA GLY A 31 8.47 -10.33 5.39
C GLY A 31 9.21 -9.07 4.95
N ALA A 32 9.67 -9.07 3.70
CA ALA A 32 10.40 -7.95 3.10
C ALA A 32 9.55 -7.15 2.11
N GLY A 33 8.34 -6.78 2.53
CA GLY A 33 7.51 -5.75 1.93
C GLY A 33 7.88 -4.36 2.45
N VAL A 34 7.06 -3.34 2.14
CA VAL A 34 7.26 -1.95 2.58
C VAL A 34 7.44 -1.85 4.10
N THR A 35 6.58 -2.51 4.86
CA THR A 35 6.65 -2.51 6.32
C THR A 35 7.93 -3.14 6.85
N GLY A 36 8.24 -4.36 6.41
CA GLY A 36 9.39 -5.09 6.94
C GLY A 36 10.72 -4.44 6.59
N ILE A 37 10.89 -3.95 5.38
CA ILE A 37 12.11 -3.25 4.96
C ILE A 37 12.29 -1.96 5.76
N THR A 38 11.22 -1.14 5.87
CA THR A 38 11.29 0.13 6.62
C THR A 38 11.59 -0.13 8.10
N THR A 39 10.90 -1.12 8.71
CA THR A 39 11.16 -1.50 10.11
C THR A 39 12.59 -2.00 10.32
N ALA A 40 13.08 -2.89 9.46
CA ALA A 40 14.43 -3.43 9.55
C ALA A 40 15.49 -2.33 9.40
N TYR A 41 15.28 -1.40 8.47
CA TYR A 41 16.14 -0.25 8.29
C TYR A 41 16.18 0.64 9.55
N LEU A 42 15.01 1.00 10.11
CA LEU A 42 14.93 1.84 11.29
C LEU A 42 15.54 1.18 12.53
N LEU A 43 15.28 -0.12 12.75
CA LEU A 43 15.88 -0.88 13.86
C LEU A 43 17.40 -0.95 13.74
N LYS A 44 17.92 -1.22 12.54
CA LYS A 44 19.37 -1.18 12.32
C LYS A 44 19.95 0.21 12.58
N LYS A 45 19.28 1.26 12.11
CA LYS A 45 19.71 2.65 12.36
C LYS A 45 19.72 3.01 13.84
N ALA A 46 18.82 2.38 14.63
CA ALA A 46 18.79 2.47 16.09
C ALA A 46 19.83 1.59 16.80
N GLY A 47 20.70 0.90 16.07
CA GLY A 47 21.80 0.10 16.63
C GLY A 47 21.52 -1.39 16.83
N SER A 48 20.32 -1.88 16.51
CA SER A 48 20.00 -3.31 16.61
C SER A 48 20.61 -4.11 15.47
N THR A 49 21.05 -5.33 15.75
CA THR A 49 21.33 -6.33 14.71
C THR A 49 20.04 -6.94 14.22
N VAL A 50 19.83 -6.99 12.88
CA VAL A 50 18.57 -7.37 12.27
C VAL A 50 18.75 -8.50 11.24
N ALA A 51 17.92 -9.52 11.32
CA ALA A 51 17.72 -10.48 10.22
C ALA A 51 16.37 -10.21 9.55
N LEU A 52 16.39 -9.66 8.34
CA LEU A 52 15.20 -9.52 7.50
C LEU A 52 15.05 -10.77 6.63
N ILE A 53 13.98 -11.52 6.81
CA ILE A 53 13.72 -12.77 6.06
C ILE A 53 12.51 -12.63 5.16
N GLU A 54 12.63 -13.11 3.93
CA GLU A 54 11.58 -13.08 2.91
C GLU A 54 11.41 -14.45 2.25
N ARG A 55 10.17 -14.91 2.18
CA ARG A 55 9.82 -16.20 1.57
C ARG A 55 10.12 -16.24 0.08
N GLU A 56 9.82 -15.15 -0.63
CA GLU A 56 10.03 -15.04 -2.08
C GLU A 56 11.18 -14.09 -2.41
N ARG A 57 10.86 -12.95 -2.91
CA ARG A 57 11.78 -11.88 -3.31
C ARG A 57 11.39 -10.58 -2.61
N VAL A 58 12.38 -9.80 -2.24
CA VAL A 58 12.20 -8.49 -1.65
C VAL A 58 11.30 -7.62 -2.53
N ALA A 59 10.29 -7.00 -1.90
CA ALA A 59 9.34 -6.07 -2.52
C ALA A 59 8.72 -6.58 -3.84
N SER A 60 8.40 -7.86 -3.94
CA SER A 60 7.95 -8.49 -5.19
C SER A 60 6.46 -8.86 -5.21
N VAL A 61 5.84 -9.06 -4.05
CA VAL A 61 4.42 -9.47 -3.97
C VAL A 61 3.56 -8.20 -3.93
N ASP A 62 2.74 -7.99 -2.90
CA ASP A 62 1.80 -6.86 -2.82
C ASP A 62 2.48 -5.50 -3.00
N THR A 63 3.65 -5.31 -2.39
CA THR A 63 4.44 -4.08 -2.53
C THR A 63 4.90 -3.83 -3.98
N GLY A 64 5.20 -4.88 -4.73
CA GLY A 64 5.58 -4.77 -6.15
C GLY A 64 4.39 -4.51 -7.09
N HIS A 65 3.17 -4.65 -6.60
CA HIS A 65 1.92 -4.52 -7.37
C HIS A 65 1.02 -3.38 -6.88
N THR A 66 1.45 -2.61 -5.87
CA THR A 66 0.70 -1.46 -5.35
C THR A 66 0.58 -0.34 -6.38
N THR A 67 -0.43 0.51 -6.26
CA THR A 67 -0.51 1.77 -7.02
C THR A 67 0.25 2.91 -6.34
N ALA A 68 0.76 2.64 -5.13
CA ALA A 68 1.65 3.52 -4.37
C ALA A 68 1.09 4.92 -4.12
N HIS A 69 -0.19 5.00 -3.80
CA HIS A 69 -0.78 6.17 -3.17
C HIS A 69 -0.26 6.26 -1.73
N LEU A 70 0.33 7.37 -1.37
CA LEU A 70 0.66 7.71 0.00
C LEU A 70 -0.42 8.66 0.52
N THR A 71 -1.33 8.14 1.31
CA THR A 71 -2.47 8.89 1.82
C THR A 71 -2.77 8.53 3.27
N TYR A 72 -3.15 9.53 4.06
CA TYR A 72 -3.68 9.31 5.41
C TYR A 72 -5.18 9.03 5.41
N ILE A 73 -5.85 9.27 4.29
CA ILE A 73 -7.28 9.01 4.16
C ILE A 73 -7.50 7.51 4.12
N THR A 74 -8.30 7.03 5.04
CA THR A 74 -8.67 5.60 5.12
C THR A 74 -9.77 5.26 4.13
N ASP A 75 -9.85 3.98 3.71
CA ASP A 75 -10.96 3.51 2.85
C ASP A 75 -12.34 3.62 3.54
N VAL A 76 -12.34 3.67 4.87
CA VAL A 76 -13.53 3.94 5.66
C VAL A 76 -13.61 5.44 5.90
N GLU A 77 -14.74 6.06 5.55
CA GLU A 77 -15.00 7.48 5.77
C GLU A 77 -14.76 7.88 7.22
N LEU A 78 -14.21 9.07 7.46
CA LEU A 78 -13.90 9.58 8.79
C LEU A 78 -15.14 9.65 9.68
N GLN A 79 -16.30 10.05 9.11
CA GLN A 79 -17.58 10.05 9.81
C GLN A 79 -17.91 8.67 10.40
N ARG A 80 -17.64 7.62 9.62
CA ARG A 80 -17.89 6.24 10.06
C ARG A 80 -16.85 5.77 11.09
N LEU A 81 -15.59 6.16 10.94
CA LEU A 81 -14.56 5.90 11.95
C LEU A 81 -14.93 6.55 13.29
N VAL A 82 -15.33 7.82 13.27
CA VAL A 82 -15.79 8.53 14.46
C VAL A 82 -17.00 7.85 15.08
N GLY A 83 -17.97 7.43 14.27
CA GLY A 83 -19.16 6.73 14.76
C GLY A 83 -18.88 5.35 15.36
N THR A 84 -17.79 4.69 14.91
CA THR A 84 -17.45 3.32 15.35
C THR A 84 -16.47 3.31 16.52
N PHE A 85 -15.45 4.17 16.51
CA PHE A 85 -14.32 4.14 17.44
C PHE A 85 -14.19 5.40 18.31
N GLY A 86 -15.04 6.40 18.09
CA GLY A 86 -14.93 7.71 18.72
C GLY A 86 -13.96 8.65 18.01
N LYS A 87 -14.08 9.94 18.35
CA LYS A 87 -13.35 11.02 17.68
C LYS A 87 -11.83 10.87 17.82
N ASP A 88 -11.35 10.62 19.03
CA ASP A 88 -9.91 10.60 19.33
C ASP A 88 -9.19 9.47 18.60
N HIS A 89 -9.78 8.28 18.53
CA HIS A 89 -9.19 7.16 17.79
C HIS A 89 -9.23 7.38 16.28
N ALA A 90 -10.30 7.98 15.76
CA ALA A 90 -10.40 8.29 14.33
C ALA A 90 -9.37 9.36 13.94
N GLN A 91 -9.20 10.41 14.74
CA GLN A 91 -8.19 11.42 14.55
C GLN A 91 -6.79 10.82 14.63
N ALA A 92 -6.47 10.07 15.68
CA ALA A 92 -5.16 9.45 15.85
C ALA A 92 -4.77 8.53 14.67
N ALA A 93 -5.75 7.86 14.06
CA ALA A 93 -5.49 7.03 12.87
C ALA A 93 -5.05 7.86 11.66
N TRP A 94 -5.67 9.03 11.45
CA TRP A 94 -5.31 9.92 10.36
C TRP A 94 -4.02 10.69 10.65
N ASP A 95 -3.82 11.18 11.88
CA ASP A 95 -2.56 11.82 12.33
C ASP A 95 -1.37 10.88 12.14
N ALA A 96 -1.52 9.60 12.48
CA ALA A 96 -0.49 8.59 12.24
C ALA A 96 -0.20 8.37 10.76
N GLY A 97 -1.22 8.46 9.91
CA GLY A 97 -1.06 8.38 8.45
C GLY A 97 -0.30 9.59 7.89
N GLU A 98 -0.61 10.81 8.34
CA GLU A 98 0.09 12.02 7.93
C GLU A 98 1.56 11.98 8.41
N ALA A 99 1.79 11.66 9.68
CA ALA A 99 3.14 11.49 10.23
C ALA A 99 3.96 10.41 9.49
N ALA A 100 3.31 9.34 9.00
CA ALA A 100 3.98 8.32 8.21
C ALA A 100 4.43 8.85 6.83
N ILE A 101 3.66 9.73 6.20
CA ILE A 101 4.06 10.37 4.94
C ILE A 101 5.26 11.31 5.19
N ASP A 102 5.20 12.11 6.26
CA ASP A 102 6.29 13.00 6.67
C ASP A 102 7.58 12.23 6.97
N GLU A 103 7.46 11.10 7.65
CA GLU A 103 8.61 10.25 7.96
C GLU A 103 9.22 9.62 6.70
N ILE A 104 8.39 9.20 5.72
CA ILE A 104 8.89 8.71 4.43
C ILE A 104 9.67 9.82 3.72
N GLU A 105 9.14 11.04 3.67
CA GLU A 105 9.81 12.20 3.06
C GLU A 105 11.11 12.53 3.79
N ARG A 106 11.10 12.51 5.12
CA ARG A 106 12.30 12.72 5.96
C ARG A 106 13.38 11.68 5.67
N ILE A 107 13.02 10.41 5.57
CA ILE A 107 13.95 9.33 5.22
C ILE A 107 14.51 9.53 3.81
N ILE A 108 13.67 9.90 2.85
CA ILE A 108 14.08 10.19 1.47
C ILE A 108 15.14 11.28 1.45
N GLY A 109 14.93 12.39 2.17
CA GLY A 109 15.88 13.48 2.28
C GLY A 109 17.19 13.06 2.97
N GLN A 110 17.10 12.38 4.12
CA GLN A 110 18.26 11.94 4.89
C GLN A 110 19.15 10.95 4.14
N GLU A 111 18.55 10.05 3.39
CA GLU A 111 19.25 8.98 2.65
C GLU A 111 19.50 9.34 1.18
N SER A 112 19.11 10.55 0.75
CA SER A 112 19.22 11.05 -0.64
C SER A 112 18.63 10.06 -1.66
N ILE A 113 17.39 9.61 -1.43
CA ILE A 113 16.76 8.58 -2.24
C ILE A 113 16.05 9.18 -3.46
N GLU A 114 16.49 8.88 -4.64
CA GLU A 114 15.81 9.24 -5.90
C GLU A 114 14.66 8.29 -6.20
N CYS A 115 13.48 8.52 -5.64
CA CYS A 115 12.31 7.67 -5.80
C CYS A 115 11.06 8.38 -6.34
N GLU A 116 11.23 9.52 -7.00
CA GLU A 116 10.11 10.27 -7.61
C GLU A 116 9.02 10.63 -6.57
N PHE A 117 9.44 10.92 -5.34
CA PHE A 117 8.53 11.38 -4.31
C PHE A 117 8.02 12.78 -4.66
N THR A 118 6.70 12.97 -4.55
CA THR A 118 6.06 14.25 -4.82
C THR A 118 4.85 14.42 -3.90
N ARG A 119 4.77 15.56 -3.19
CA ARG A 119 3.54 15.95 -2.50
C ARG A 119 2.50 16.37 -3.52
N VAL A 120 1.31 15.82 -3.37
CA VAL A 120 0.18 16.08 -4.27
C VAL A 120 -1.12 16.14 -3.48
N PRO A 121 -2.14 16.87 -3.93
CA PRO A 121 -3.47 16.75 -3.35
C PRO A 121 -4.12 15.42 -3.72
N ALA A 122 -5.08 15.00 -2.90
CA ALA A 122 -6.03 13.96 -3.24
C ALA A 122 -7.44 14.51 -3.37
N TYR A 123 -8.21 13.93 -4.27
CA TYR A 123 -9.61 14.28 -4.51
C TYR A 123 -10.49 13.05 -4.38
N VAL A 124 -11.42 13.09 -3.42
CA VAL A 124 -12.50 12.10 -3.33
C VAL A 124 -13.73 12.70 -3.97
N HIS A 125 -14.11 12.22 -5.14
CA HIS A 125 -15.21 12.81 -5.91
C HIS A 125 -16.42 11.87 -5.98
N VAL A 126 -17.59 12.44 -6.23
CA VAL A 126 -18.79 11.63 -6.49
C VAL A 126 -18.58 10.75 -7.71
N ARG A 127 -19.17 9.57 -7.72
CA ARG A 127 -19.01 8.61 -8.84
C ARG A 127 -19.49 9.18 -10.18
N VAL A 128 -18.74 8.93 -11.22
CA VAL A 128 -19.12 9.33 -12.59
C VAL A 128 -20.41 8.64 -13.01
N GLY A 129 -21.44 9.44 -13.43
CA GLY A 129 -22.73 8.95 -13.89
C GLY A 129 -23.68 8.47 -12.78
N GLY A 130 -23.43 8.84 -11.53
CA GLY A 130 -24.30 8.53 -10.38
C GLY A 130 -25.25 9.66 -9.98
N SER A 131 -26.11 9.39 -8.98
CA SER A 131 -26.94 10.41 -8.32
C SER A 131 -26.10 11.23 -7.36
N THR A 132 -25.86 12.49 -7.70
CA THR A 132 -24.82 13.31 -7.08
C THR A 132 -25.23 13.99 -5.75
N LYS A 133 -26.51 14.29 -5.50
CA LYS A 133 -26.91 15.11 -4.35
C LYS A 133 -26.59 14.47 -2.97
N LYS A 134 -26.92 13.19 -2.79
CA LYS A 134 -26.67 12.50 -1.52
C LYS A 134 -25.17 12.30 -1.28
N GLU A 135 -24.46 11.87 -2.32
CA GLU A 135 -23.02 11.67 -2.25
C GLU A 135 -22.27 12.98 -2.00
N ALA A 136 -22.65 14.06 -2.71
CA ALA A 136 -22.10 15.42 -2.47
C ALA A 136 -22.34 15.91 -1.05
N SER A 137 -23.55 15.69 -0.50
CA SER A 137 -23.85 16.03 0.90
C SER A 137 -23.00 15.23 1.90
N SER A 138 -22.75 13.93 1.63
CA SER A 138 -21.83 13.11 2.45
C SER A 138 -20.42 13.64 2.40
N LEU A 139 -19.92 13.94 1.22
CA LEU A 139 -18.57 14.50 1.02
C LEU A 139 -18.41 15.86 1.71
N LYS A 140 -19.43 16.72 1.69
CA LYS A 140 -19.38 17.98 2.40
C LYS A 140 -19.25 17.79 3.92
N LYS A 141 -20.04 16.87 4.49
CA LYS A 141 -19.92 16.52 5.91
C LYS A 141 -18.55 15.94 6.28
N GLU A 142 -17.99 15.13 5.38
CA GLU A 142 -16.65 14.56 5.53
C GLU A 142 -15.59 15.66 5.56
N ALA A 143 -15.65 16.62 4.62
CA ALA A 143 -14.77 17.78 4.61
C ALA A 143 -14.89 18.62 5.87
N ASP A 144 -16.14 18.95 6.29
CA ASP A 144 -16.39 19.75 7.47
C ASP A 144 -15.87 19.06 8.76
N LEU A 145 -16.01 17.73 8.84
CA LEU A 145 -15.50 16.96 9.97
C LEU A 145 -13.97 16.92 9.97
N ALA A 146 -13.35 16.63 8.85
CA ALA A 146 -11.90 16.59 8.72
C ALA A 146 -11.27 17.97 9.03
N ALA A 147 -11.85 19.06 8.54
CA ALA A 147 -11.41 20.41 8.87
C ALA A 147 -11.51 20.72 10.37
N LYS A 148 -12.59 20.27 11.05
CA LYS A 148 -12.74 20.41 12.50
C LYS A 148 -11.71 19.60 13.31
N LEU A 149 -11.16 18.56 12.72
CA LEU A 149 -10.07 17.77 13.30
C LEU A 149 -8.67 18.30 12.95
N GLY A 150 -8.58 19.40 12.20
CA GLY A 150 -7.32 20.09 11.89
C GLY A 150 -6.68 19.70 10.55
N PHE A 151 -7.31 18.85 9.76
CA PHE A 151 -6.77 18.44 8.45
C PHE A 151 -7.02 19.51 7.38
N ASP A 152 -6.02 19.78 6.54
CA ASP A 152 -6.17 20.71 5.39
C ASP A 152 -7.03 20.05 4.31
N THR A 153 -8.29 20.41 4.32
CA THR A 153 -9.32 19.86 3.45
C THR A 153 -10.31 20.94 3.01
N ALA A 154 -10.89 20.75 1.83
CA ALA A 154 -11.92 21.65 1.30
C ALA A 154 -12.94 20.86 0.48
N TYR A 155 -14.22 21.14 0.71
CA TYR A 155 -15.27 20.72 -0.21
C TYR A 155 -15.26 21.59 -1.46
N LEU A 156 -15.36 20.96 -2.63
CA LEU A 156 -15.39 21.58 -3.95
C LEU A 156 -16.67 21.18 -4.67
N GLU A 157 -17.40 22.15 -5.22
CA GLU A 157 -18.54 21.87 -6.10
C GLU A 157 -18.11 21.23 -7.43
N SER A 158 -16.86 21.46 -7.83
CA SER A 158 -16.29 20.97 -9.08
C SER A 158 -14.80 20.62 -8.89
N ALA A 159 -14.51 19.35 -8.80
CA ALA A 159 -13.14 18.86 -8.77
C ALA A 159 -12.40 19.13 -10.08
N PRO A 160 -11.10 19.41 -10.03
CA PRO A 160 -10.29 19.51 -11.25
C PRO A 160 -10.46 18.28 -12.12
N TYR A 161 -10.56 18.51 -13.44
CA TYR A 161 -10.69 17.49 -14.48
C TYR A 161 -12.04 16.76 -14.54
N PHE A 162 -12.56 16.21 -13.42
CA PHE A 162 -13.82 15.46 -13.42
C PHE A 162 -15.05 16.38 -13.45
N ASN A 163 -14.92 17.63 -13.01
CA ASN A 163 -16.01 18.61 -12.89
C ASN A 163 -17.21 18.09 -12.08
N LEU A 164 -16.91 17.36 -11.00
CA LEU A 164 -17.86 16.75 -10.08
C LEU A 164 -17.60 17.26 -8.66
N PRO A 165 -18.64 17.27 -7.78
CA PRO A 165 -18.43 17.55 -6.37
C PRO A 165 -17.40 16.61 -5.74
N ALA A 166 -16.52 17.17 -4.92
CA ALA A 166 -15.42 16.43 -4.31
C ALA A 166 -14.96 17.04 -2.98
N VAL A 167 -14.18 16.27 -2.23
CA VAL A 167 -13.32 16.77 -1.17
C VAL A 167 -11.88 16.76 -1.65
N ARG A 168 -11.21 17.89 -1.54
CA ARG A 168 -9.76 17.99 -1.67
C ARG A 168 -9.12 17.74 -0.31
N PHE A 169 -8.13 16.91 -0.24
CA PHE A 169 -7.24 16.73 0.90
C PHE A 169 -5.82 17.10 0.47
N ALA A 170 -5.22 18.03 1.19
CA ALA A 170 -3.83 18.42 0.94
C ALA A 170 -2.84 17.39 1.53
N ASN A 171 -1.55 17.62 1.30
CA ASN A 171 -0.45 16.92 1.94
C ASN A 171 -0.39 15.40 1.73
N GLN A 172 -1.10 14.89 0.72
CA GLN A 172 -0.89 13.52 0.28
C GLN A 172 0.41 13.42 -0.51
N ALA A 173 0.82 12.20 -0.87
CA ALA A 173 2.01 12.04 -1.68
C ALA A 173 1.92 10.82 -2.60
N LYS A 174 2.86 10.73 -3.51
CA LYS A 174 3.13 9.58 -4.35
C LYS A 174 4.63 9.38 -4.51
N PHE A 175 5.04 8.18 -4.83
CA PHE A 175 6.45 7.84 -5.05
C PHE A 175 6.59 6.58 -5.90
N HIS A 176 7.82 6.24 -6.25
CA HIS A 176 8.16 4.96 -6.84
C HIS A 176 8.56 3.96 -5.73
N PRO A 177 7.68 3.04 -5.30
CA PRO A 177 7.88 2.27 -4.08
C PRO A 177 9.14 1.39 -4.14
N ARG A 178 9.44 0.78 -5.28
CA ARG A 178 10.62 -0.09 -5.39
C ARG A 178 11.94 0.67 -5.44
N LYS A 179 11.98 1.91 -5.96
CA LYS A 179 13.19 2.75 -5.86
C LYS A 179 13.48 3.09 -4.41
N TYR A 180 12.44 3.51 -3.66
CA TYR A 180 12.54 3.78 -2.22
C TYR A 180 13.05 2.55 -1.45
N LEU A 181 12.38 1.41 -1.62
CA LEU A 181 12.71 0.19 -0.87
C LEU A 181 14.05 -0.42 -1.26
N ARG A 182 14.47 -0.29 -2.53
CA ARG A 182 15.79 -0.70 -2.98
C ARG A 182 16.88 0.02 -2.17
N SER A 183 16.77 1.33 -2.06
CA SER A 183 17.75 2.14 -1.32
C SER A 183 17.79 1.77 0.16
N LEU A 184 16.65 1.49 0.80
CA LEU A 184 16.62 1.08 2.19
C LEU A 184 17.16 -0.33 2.43
N VAL A 185 16.72 -1.31 1.63
CA VAL A 185 17.11 -2.71 1.84
C VAL A 185 18.60 -2.93 1.59
N GLU A 186 19.22 -2.15 0.73
CA GLU A 186 20.66 -2.21 0.46
C GLU A 186 21.51 -1.68 1.63
N LYS A 187 20.92 -0.88 2.51
CA LYS A 187 21.55 -0.35 3.72
C LYS A 187 21.43 -1.26 4.96
N ILE A 188 20.59 -2.31 4.91
CA ILE A 188 20.39 -3.23 6.04
C ILE A 188 21.61 -4.14 6.26
N PRO A 189 22.24 -4.79 5.26
CA PRO A 189 23.37 -5.68 5.51
C PRO A 189 24.59 -4.97 6.13
N GLY A 190 25.30 -5.71 6.99
CA GLY A 190 26.50 -5.23 7.67
C GLY A 190 26.29 -5.03 9.17
N ASN A 191 27.39 -5.00 9.95
CA ASN A 191 27.38 -4.88 11.41
C ASN A 191 26.44 -5.91 12.08
N GLY A 192 26.54 -7.19 11.70
CA GLY A 192 25.70 -8.27 12.22
C GLY A 192 24.31 -8.37 11.57
N SER A 193 23.83 -7.38 10.85
CA SER A 193 22.52 -7.40 10.18
C SER A 193 22.61 -8.03 8.79
N GLN A 194 21.54 -8.75 8.39
CA GLN A 194 21.49 -9.48 7.13
C GLN A 194 20.07 -9.49 6.53
N VAL A 195 20.00 -9.66 5.23
CA VAL A 195 18.74 -9.83 4.46
C VAL A 195 18.80 -11.17 3.72
N PHE A 196 17.71 -11.92 3.81
CA PHE A 196 17.61 -13.24 3.19
C PHE A 196 16.35 -13.34 2.33
N GLU A 197 16.50 -13.80 1.11
CA GLU A 197 15.42 -14.20 0.20
C GLU A 197 15.28 -15.72 0.16
N LYS A 198 14.14 -16.23 -0.36
CA LYS A 198 13.85 -17.67 -0.39
C LYS A 198 14.03 -18.33 0.99
N SER A 199 13.65 -17.61 2.02
CA SER A 199 13.89 -17.89 3.42
C SER A 199 12.58 -17.72 4.21
N ALA A 200 11.72 -18.73 4.10
CA ALA A 200 10.42 -18.74 4.74
C ALA A 200 10.52 -19.11 6.23
N ALA A 201 9.88 -18.32 7.09
CA ALA A 201 9.64 -18.69 8.49
C ALA A 201 8.65 -19.87 8.53
N ALA A 202 9.03 -20.97 9.17
CA ALA A 202 8.23 -22.20 9.21
C ALA A 202 7.69 -22.52 10.61
N GLU A 203 8.50 -22.33 11.65
CA GLU A 203 8.20 -22.73 13.01
C GLU A 203 8.77 -21.70 13.98
N PHE A 204 7.99 -21.31 14.99
CA PHE A 204 8.42 -20.43 16.06
C PHE A 204 8.49 -21.18 17.38
N ASP A 205 9.65 -21.16 18.02
CA ASP A 205 9.88 -21.68 19.38
C ASP A 205 9.97 -20.44 20.30
N ALA A 206 8.85 -20.10 20.91
CA ALA A 206 8.75 -18.90 21.75
C ALA A 206 9.58 -19.02 23.03
N GLU A 207 9.68 -20.22 23.64
CA GLU A 207 10.45 -20.45 24.85
C GLU A 207 11.95 -20.23 24.62
N LYS A 208 12.45 -20.74 23.49
CA LYS A 208 13.85 -20.59 23.09
C LYS A 208 14.11 -19.33 22.26
N ARG A 209 13.10 -18.48 22.07
CA ARG A 209 13.16 -17.26 21.25
C ARG A 209 13.88 -17.48 19.92
N ARG A 210 13.40 -18.40 19.11
CA ARG A 210 13.98 -18.72 17.82
C ARG A 210 12.93 -19.06 16.77
N VAL A 211 13.26 -18.82 15.52
CA VAL A 211 12.44 -19.17 14.36
C VAL A 211 13.21 -20.11 13.43
N LYS A 212 12.54 -21.14 12.96
CA LYS A 212 13.07 -22.06 11.95
C LYS A 212 12.84 -21.47 10.57
N VAL A 213 13.92 -21.32 9.84
CA VAL A 213 13.94 -20.76 8.47
C VAL A 213 14.68 -21.76 7.59
N ASN A 214 13.98 -22.37 6.64
CA ASN A 214 14.50 -23.50 5.88
C ASN A 214 14.92 -24.66 6.83
N ARG A 215 16.21 -24.99 6.91
CA ARG A 215 16.77 -26.03 7.80
C ARG A 215 17.51 -25.45 9.01
N ASN A 216 17.56 -24.14 9.14
CA ASN A 216 18.37 -23.43 10.13
C ASN A 216 17.51 -22.70 11.15
N TRP A 217 18.08 -22.32 12.27
CA TRP A 217 17.45 -21.53 13.31
C TRP A 217 18.04 -20.11 13.35
N ILE A 218 17.17 -19.14 13.54
CA ILE A 218 17.56 -17.79 13.93
C ILE A 218 17.09 -17.56 15.36
N SER A 219 18.03 -17.33 16.28
CA SER A 219 17.74 -16.90 17.65
C SER A 219 17.60 -15.38 17.68
N PHE A 220 16.71 -14.86 18.53
CA PHE A 220 16.41 -13.43 18.59
C PHE A 220 15.90 -13.01 19.98
N ASP A 221 16.01 -11.73 20.30
CA ASP A 221 15.36 -11.16 21.48
C ASP A 221 13.92 -10.75 21.16
N ARG A 222 13.71 -10.22 19.96
CA ARG A 222 12.39 -9.77 19.48
C ARG A 222 12.14 -10.22 18.05
N VAL A 223 10.86 -10.31 17.70
CA VAL A 223 10.46 -10.58 16.31
C VAL A 223 9.36 -9.62 15.88
N VAL A 224 9.46 -9.17 14.64
CA VAL A 224 8.46 -8.35 13.98
C VAL A 224 7.82 -9.14 12.85
N MET A 225 6.51 -9.34 12.94
CA MET A 225 5.72 -9.97 11.88
C MET A 225 5.23 -8.89 10.91
N ALA A 226 5.90 -8.76 9.78
CA ALA A 226 5.57 -7.82 8.71
C ALA A 226 4.98 -8.52 7.47
N THR A 227 4.35 -9.68 7.69
CA THR A 227 3.65 -10.45 6.66
C THR A 227 2.24 -9.89 6.50
N ASN A 228 1.82 -9.58 5.28
CA ASN A 228 0.48 -9.03 5.00
C ASN A 228 -0.65 -9.99 5.46
N ASN A 229 -0.46 -11.30 5.24
CA ASN A 229 -1.32 -12.35 5.73
C ASN A 229 -0.47 -13.45 6.37
N PRO A 230 -0.41 -13.52 7.70
CA PRO A 230 0.39 -14.54 8.37
C PRO A 230 -0.19 -15.92 8.11
N LEU A 231 0.58 -16.81 7.48
CA LEU A 231 0.22 -18.20 7.26
C LEU A 231 0.55 -19.08 8.48
N VAL A 232 1.44 -18.59 9.35
CA VAL A 232 1.90 -19.26 10.56
C VAL A 232 1.81 -18.27 11.73
N GLY A 233 1.13 -18.64 12.80
CA GLY A 233 0.96 -17.80 13.98
C GLY A 233 2.02 -18.07 15.04
N PHE A 234 2.29 -17.05 15.85
CA PHE A 234 3.23 -17.10 16.97
C PHE A 234 2.86 -18.10 18.06
N ALA A 235 1.58 -18.19 18.35
CA ALA A 235 1.08 -18.98 19.49
C ALA A 235 0.63 -20.39 19.10
N SER A 236 0.20 -20.59 17.86
CA SER A 236 -0.23 -21.90 17.33
C SER A 236 -0.81 -21.73 15.93
N VAL A 237 -1.02 -22.85 15.23
CA VAL A 237 -1.83 -22.93 14.00
C VAL A 237 -3.24 -22.36 14.25
N VAL A 238 -3.79 -22.50 15.45
CA VAL A 238 -5.10 -21.98 15.86
C VAL A 238 -5.09 -20.45 15.91
N GLY A 239 -4.05 -19.82 16.44
CA GLY A 239 -3.94 -18.35 16.48
C GLY A 239 -3.84 -17.73 15.09
N ALA A 240 -3.08 -18.36 14.18
CA ALA A 240 -3.03 -17.94 12.77
C ALA A 240 -4.39 -18.12 12.08
N ALA A 241 -5.08 -19.23 12.31
CA ALA A 241 -6.42 -19.49 11.77
C ALA A 241 -7.45 -18.47 12.28
N LEU A 242 -7.42 -18.12 13.57
CA LEU A 242 -8.31 -17.10 14.15
C LEU A 242 -8.09 -15.72 13.54
N LEU A 243 -6.85 -15.31 13.29
CA LEU A 243 -6.55 -14.06 12.57
C LEU A 243 -7.05 -14.12 11.13
N GLN A 244 -6.86 -15.22 10.42
CA GLN A 244 -7.31 -15.41 9.04
C GLN A 244 -8.85 -15.42 8.92
N THR A 245 -9.60 -15.87 9.93
CA THR A 245 -11.07 -15.78 9.90
C THR A 245 -11.60 -14.38 9.99
N LYS A 246 -10.83 -13.45 10.57
CA LYS A 246 -11.17 -12.03 10.71
C LYS A 246 -10.66 -11.16 9.58
N LEU A 247 -9.79 -11.69 8.72
CA LEU A 247 -9.17 -10.98 7.60
C LEU A 247 -9.66 -11.55 6.28
N SER A 248 -10.27 -10.72 5.45
CA SER A 248 -10.62 -11.10 4.08
C SER A 248 -9.62 -10.50 3.10
N LEU A 249 -9.06 -11.33 2.24
CA LEU A 249 -8.17 -10.89 1.17
C LEU A 249 -8.99 -10.38 0.00
N TYR A 250 -8.57 -9.26 -0.57
CA TYR A 250 -9.17 -8.66 -1.75
C TYR A 250 -8.17 -8.57 -2.90
N SER A 251 -8.65 -8.78 -4.10
CA SER A 251 -7.90 -8.59 -5.34
C SER A 251 -8.45 -7.36 -6.05
N SER A 252 -7.54 -6.47 -6.47
CA SER A 252 -7.82 -5.30 -7.28
C SER A 252 -7.16 -5.42 -8.65
N TYR A 253 -7.59 -4.63 -9.60
CA TYR A 253 -7.04 -4.60 -10.95
C TYR A 253 -6.64 -3.17 -11.30
N ALA A 254 -5.53 -3.03 -12.00
CA ALA A 254 -5.10 -1.72 -12.47
C ALA A 254 -4.67 -1.77 -13.94
N LEU A 255 -4.94 -0.67 -14.62
CA LEU A 255 -4.47 -0.37 -15.96
C LEU A 255 -3.47 0.76 -15.87
N SER A 256 -2.45 0.75 -16.70
CA SER A 256 -1.54 1.87 -16.82
C SER A 256 -1.29 2.23 -18.27
N GLY A 257 -1.02 3.50 -18.53
CA GLY A 257 -0.78 3.98 -19.89
C GLY A 257 -0.22 5.39 -19.91
N ARG A 258 0.11 5.86 -21.10
CA ARG A 258 0.60 7.21 -21.34
C ARG A 258 -0.57 8.13 -21.72
N LEU A 259 -0.49 9.38 -21.27
CA LEU A 259 -1.36 10.47 -21.67
C LEU A 259 -0.49 11.61 -22.20
N PRO A 260 -1.01 12.50 -23.06
CA PRO A 260 -0.35 13.75 -23.33
C PRO A 260 -0.10 14.54 -22.05
N SER A 261 1.02 15.24 -21.98
CA SER A 261 1.36 16.05 -20.80
C SER A 261 0.24 17.04 -20.48
N ASP A 262 0.05 17.32 -19.21
CA ASP A 262 -0.91 18.31 -18.69
C ASP A 262 -2.39 18.02 -19.00
N THR A 263 -2.72 16.78 -19.40
CA THR A 263 -4.11 16.38 -19.65
C THR A 263 -4.91 16.29 -18.35
N VAL A 264 -4.31 15.80 -17.28
CA VAL A 264 -4.91 15.66 -15.95
C VAL A 264 -3.98 16.28 -14.93
N PRO A 265 -4.49 17.01 -13.93
CA PRO A 265 -3.64 17.49 -12.83
C PRO A 265 -2.89 16.37 -12.13
N GLU A 266 -1.67 16.66 -11.73
CA GLU A 266 -0.88 15.71 -10.95
C GLU A 266 -1.43 15.61 -9.54
N ALA A 267 -2.21 14.55 -9.29
CA ALA A 267 -2.93 14.32 -8.04
C ALA A 267 -3.28 12.84 -7.89
N LEU A 268 -3.87 12.51 -6.75
CA LEU A 268 -4.54 11.26 -6.48
C LEU A 268 -6.05 11.48 -6.58
N PHE A 269 -6.77 10.54 -7.16
CA PHE A 269 -8.22 10.63 -7.29
C PHE A 269 -8.85 9.27 -6.96
N TRP A 270 -10.01 9.28 -6.29
CA TRP A 270 -10.90 8.13 -6.21
C TRP A 270 -12.35 8.57 -6.03
N ASP A 271 -13.26 7.71 -6.41
CA ASP A 271 -14.69 8.02 -6.38
C ASP A 271 -15.40 7.37 -5.18
N THR A 272 -16.65 7.81 -4.94
CA THR A 272 -17.52 7.32 -3.87
C THR A 272 -18.19 5.98 -4.17
N ARG A 273 -17.77 5.27 -5.21
CA ARG A 273 -18.30 3.94 -5.56
C ARG A 273 -17.87 2.88 -4.56
N GLU A 274 -18.63 1.85 -4.39
CA GLU A 274 -18.24 0.64 -3.63
C GLU A 274 -18.34 -0.60 -4.54
N PRO A 275 -17.24 -1.23 -4.91
CA PRO A 275 -15.84 -0.80 -4.74
C PRO A 275 -15.51 0.42 -5.59
N TYR A 276 -14.65 1.31 -5.08
CA TYR A 276 -14.27 2.55 -5.75
C TYR A 276 -13.29 2.35 -6.91
N ASP A 277 -13.32 3.27 -7.86
CA ASP A 277 -12.27 3.41 -8.85
C ASP A 277 -11.27 4.48 -8.39
N TYR A 278 -9.99 4.27 -8.66
CA TYR A 278 -8.93 5.20 -8.28
C TYR A 278 -7.99 5.51 -9.43
N LEU A 279 -7.41 6.69 -9.38
CA LEU A 279 -6.55 7.22 -10.43
C LEU A 279 -5.34 7.93 -9.82
N ARG A 280 -4.17 7.68 -10.40
CA ARG A 280 -2.94 8.39 -10.11
C ARG A 280 -2.31 8.88 -11.39
N ILE A 281 -1.79 10.10 -11.37
CA ILE A 281 -1.02 10.69 -12.46
C ILE A 281 0.43 10.89 -12.01
N ASP A 282 1.35 10.42 -12.82
CA ASP A 282 2.78 10.67 -12.68
C ASP A 282 3.28 11.50 -13.86
N ARG A 283 3.80 12.68 -13.59
CA ARG A 283 4.44 13.51 -14.59
C ARG A 283 5.73 12.87 -15.07
N ARG A 284 5.94 12.89 -16.40
CA ARG A 284 7.14 12.41 -17.05
C ARG A 284 7.60 13.42 -18.10
N GLN A 285 8.83 13.26 -18.56
CA GLN A 285 9.34 14.08 -19.66
C GLN A 285 8.57 13.76 -20.95
N GLY A 286 7.78 14.73 -21.44
CA GLY A 286 7.02 14.64 -22.69
C GLY A 286 5.71 13.84 -22.64
N PHE A 287 5.31 13.28 -21.48
CA PHE A 287 4.02 12.59 -21.31
C PHE A 287 3.67 12.45 -19.83
N ASP A 288 2.38 12.26 -19.53
CA ASP A 288 1.94 11.84 -18.21
C ASP A 288 1.72 10.33 -18.19
N TYR A 289 1.99 9.72 -17.04
CA TYR A 289 1.75 8.29 -16.85
C TYR A 289 0.54 8.10 -15.94
N LEU A 290 -0.47 7.43 -16.48
CA LEU A 290 -1.72 7.13 -15.80
C LEU A 290 -1.64 5.75 -15.15
N ILE A 291 -2.07 5.65 -13.89
CA ILE A 291 -2.43 4.39 -13.24
C ILE A 291 -3.89 4.51 -12.82
N TYR A 292 -4.75 3.61 -13.32
CA TYR A 292 -6.18 3.58 -13.05
C TYR A 292 -6.59 2.20 -12.56
N GLY A 293 -7.21 2.11 -11.39
CA GLY A 293 -7.55 0.84 -10.76
C GLY A 293 -8.96 0.79 -10.19
N GLY A 294 -9.36 -0.41 -9.75
CA GLY A 294 -10.67 -0.71 -9.18
C GLY A 294 -11.08 -2.16 -9.38
N GLU A 295 -12.38 -2.44 -9.41
CA GLU A 295 -12.96 -3.79 -9.55
C GLU A 295 -12.62 -4.73 -8.38
N ASP A 296 -12.44 -4.19 -7.19
CA ASP A 296 -12.09 -4.93 -6.00
C ASP A 296 -13.11 -6.03 -5.69
N HIS A 297 -12.61 -7.20 -5.31
CA HIS A 297 -13.44 -8.31 -4.88
C HIS A 297 -12.68 -9.25 -3.96
N LYS A 298 -13.39 -10.04 -3.16
CA LYS A 298 -12.74 -11.05 -2.31
C LYS A 298 -11.94 -12.04 -3.17
N THR A 299 -10.69 -12.25 -2.80
CA THR A 299 -9.79 -13.17 -3.50
C THR A 299 -10.39 -14.58 -3.55
N GLY A 300 -10.30 -15.22 -4.70
CA GLY A 300 -10.88 -16.55 -4.94
C GLY A 300 -12.34 -16.56 -5.40
N GLN A 301 -13.10 -15.46 -5.26
CA GLN A 301 -14.52 -15.45 -5.69
C GLN A 301 -14.74 -15.27 -7.19
N LYS A 302 -13.79 -14.65 -7.89
CA LYS A 302 -13.88 -14.44 -9.34
C LYS A 302 -12.75 -15.17 -10.07
N ARG A 303 -13.11 -16.07 -10.99
CA ARG A 303 -12.15 -16.84 -11.79
C ARG A 303 -11.67 -16.15 -13.07
N GLN A 304 -12.31 -15.03 -13.49
CA GLN A 304 -12.06 -14.40 -14.79
C GLN A 304 -11.54 -12.96 -14.64
N SER A 305 -10.24 -12.81 -14.42
CA SER A 305 -9.56 -11.51 -14.37
C SER A 305 -9.76 -10.66 -15.65
N GLN A 306 -9.84 -11.30 -16.82
CA GLN A 306 -10.06 -10.60 -18.11
C GLN A 306 -11.36 -9.79 -18.14
N ARG A 307 -12.44 -10.27 -17.50
CA ARG A 307 -13.69 -9.52 -17.42
C ARG A 307 -13.59 -8.28 -16.53
N ALA A 308 -12.81 -8.34 -15.44
CA ALA A 308 -12.57 -7.19 -14.58
C ALA A 308 -11.78 -6.10 -15.34
N TYR A 309 -10.72 -6.47 -16.04
CA TYR A 309 -9.99 -5.55 -16.92
C TYR A 309 -10.88 -4.94 -18.01
N ALA A 310 -11.74 -5.74 -18.64
CA ALA A 310 -12.64 -5.24 -19.66
C ALA A 310 -13.69 -4.25 -19.11
N ARG A 311 -14.15 -4.44 -17.86
CA ARG A 311 -15.05 -3.47 -17.19
C ARG A 311 -14.30 -2.19 -16.82
N LEU A 312 -13.12 -2.32 -16.23
CA LEU A 312 -12.27 -1.19 -15.87
C LEU A 312 -11.93 -0.35 -17.12
N TRP A 313 -11.53 -1.01 -18.21
CA TRP A 313 -11.27 -0.34 -19.49
C TRP A 313 -12.50 0.37 -20.06
N ARG A 314 -13.69 -0.25 -19.98
CA ARG A 314 -14.94 0.40 -20.42
C ARG A 314 -15.27 1.64 -19.60
N ARG A 315 -15.03 1.63 -18.28
CA ARG A 315 -15.25 2.82 -17.42
C ARG A 315 -14.25 3.92 -17.76
N LEU A 316 -12.98 3.56 -17.88
CA LEU A 316 -11.94 4.50 -18.28
C LEU A 316 -12.27 5.17 -19.63
N LYS A 317 -12.76 4.42 -20.61
CA LYS A 317 -13.22 4.96 -21.90
C LYS A 317 -14.46 5.85 -21.80
N LYS A 318 -15.31 5.67 -20.81
CA LYS A 318 -16.50 6.51 -20.60
C LYS A 318 -16.19 7.78 -19.81
N SER A 319 -15.06 7.84 -19.13
CA SER A 319 -14.61 9.05 -18.46
C SER A 319 -14.10 10.07 -19.46
N SER A 320 -13.89 11.29 -19.01
CA SER A 320 -13.29 12.38 -19.82
C SER A 320 -11.88 12.03 -20.34
N LEU A 321 -11.21 11.03 -19.76
CA LEU A 321 -9.94 10.45 -20.23
C LEU A 321 -10.01 9.83 -21.63
N LYS A 322 -11.21 9.61 -22.17
CA LYS A 322 -11.40 9.00 -23.48
C LYS A 322 -10.63 9.73 -24.60
N ARG A 323 -10.64 11.06 -24.60
CA ARG A 323 -9.95 11.86 -25.64
C ARG A 323 -8.44 11.67 -25.58
N ALA A 324 -7.88 11.67 -24.38
CA ALA A 324 -6.45 11.48 -24.15
C ALA A 324 -5.99 10.05 -24.54
N LEU A 325 -6.79 9.04 -24.21
CA LEU A 325 -6.51 7.66 -24.53
C LEU A 325 -6.58 7.34 -26.05
N ILE A 326 -7.39 8.05 -26.81
CA ILE A 326 -7.51 7.87 -28.28
C ILE A 326 -6.23 8.36 -28.98
N ILE A 327 -5.59 9.41 -28.48
CA ILE A 327 -4.34 9.95 -29.04
C ILE A 327 -3.19 8.96 -28.82
N VAL A 328 -3.19 8.23 -27.72
CA VAL A 328 -2.18 7.19 -27.37
C VAL A 328 -2.54 5.82 -27.97
N GLY A 329 -3.75 5.62 -28.42
CA GLY A 329 -4.29 4.31 -28.88
C GLY A 329 -3.72 3.77 -30.18
N GLN A 330 -2.82 4.47 -30.87
CA GLN A 330 -2.02 3.92 -31.95
C GLN A 330 -0.79 3.14 -31.45
N ASP A 331 -0.34 3.43 -30.24
CA ASP A 331 0.74 2.66 -29.59
C ASP A 331 0.11 1.68 -28.58
N ARG A 332 0.25 0.39 -28.80
CA ARG A 332 -0.34 -0.72 -28.00
C ARG A 332 0.30 -0.84 -26.60
N SER A 333 0.51 0.26 -25.90
CA SER A 333 1.35 0.37 -24.70
C SER A 333 0.58 0.36 -23.38
N PHE A 334 -0.62 -0.27 -23.29
CA PHE A 334 -1.24 -0.52 -21.99
C PHE A 334 -0.66 -1.74 -21.33
N VAL A 335 -0.07 -1.55 -20.16
CA VAL A 335 0.41 -2.64 -19.29
C VAL A 335 -0.73 -3.00 -18.35
N LEU A 336 -1.14 -4.27 -18.36
CA LEU A 336 -2.03 -4.82 -17.33
C LEU A 336 -1.20 -4.93 -16.04
N LEU A 337 -1.49 -4.09 -15.06
CA LEU A 337 -0.99 -4.27 -13.71
C LEU A 337 -1.96 -5.21 -13.00
N THR A 338 -1.56 -6.46 -12.80
CA THR A 338 -2.27 -7.32 -11.86
C THR A 338 -1.82 -6.89 -10.46
N ALA A 339 -2.52 -5.93 -9.88
CA ALA A 339 -2.36 -5.65 -8.47
C ALA A 339 -3.20 -6.67 -7.72
N CYS A 340 -2.58 -7.71 -7.23
CA CYS A 340 -3.15 -8.50 -6.14
C CYS A 340 -2.86 -7.73 -4.85
N LEU A 341 -3.64 -6.66 -4.61
CA LEU A 341 -3.65 -6.00 -3.32
C LEU A 341 -4.40 -6.94 -2.38
N THR A 342 -3.67 -7.77 -1.67
CA THR A 342 -4.21 -8.46 -0.51
C THR A 342 -4.33 -7.45 0.62
N SER A 343 -5.43 -6.71 0.59
CA SER A 343 -5.84 -5.89 1.70
C SER A 343 -6.70 -6.71 2.64
N ALA A 344 -6.42 -6.64 3.92
CA ALA A 344 -7.18 -7.37 4.92
C ALA A 344 -8.35 -6.50 5.40
N ARG A 345 -9.59 -6.96 5.16
CA ARG A 345 -10.81 -6.33 5.73
C ARG A 345 -11.31 -7.16 6.90
N THR A 346 -11.68 -6.53 8.00
CA THR A 346 -12.44 -7.20 9.05
C THR A 346 -13.93 -7.22 8.69
N PRO A 347 -14.64 -8.36 8.85
CA PRO A 347 -16.03 -8.48 8.42
C PRO A 347 -17.01 -7.53 9.13
N SER A 348 -16.70 -7.10 10.35
CA SER A 348 -17.58 -6.32 11.20
C SER A 348 -17.53 -4.81 11.00
N ALA A 349 -16.52 -4.29 10.29
CA ALA A 349 -16.31 -2.84 10.21
C ALA A 349 -15.93 -2.31 8.81
N ASN A 350 -15.77 -3.16 7.76
CA ASN A 350 -15.12 -2.76 6.50
C ASN A 350 -13.84 -1.94 6.72
N LEU A 351 -13.16 -2.21 7.84
CA LEU A 351 -11.97 -1.49 8.24
C LEU A 351 -10.76 -2.16 7.59
N TRP A 352 -10.02 -1.40 6.82
CA TRP A 352 -8.74 -1.82 6.30
C TRP A 352 -7.71 -1.82 7.42
N LEU A 353 -7.53 -2.97 8.08
CA LEU A 353 -6.42 -3.12 9.00
C LEU A 353 -5.19 -3.53 8.19
N ARG A 354 -4.34 -2.59 7.86
CA ARG A 354 -2.96 -2.90 7.54
C ARG A 354 -2.28 -3.24 8.86
N VAL A 355 -2.27 -4.53 9.23
CA VAL A 355 -1.45 -4.98 10.36
C VAL A 355 0.00 -4.80 9.93
N THR A 356 0.58 -3.71 10.37
CA THR A 356 1.90 -3.31 9.93
C THR A 356 3.01 -3.87 10.80
N ALA A 357 2.76 -4.16 12.06
CA ALA A 357 3.69 -4.89 12.93
C ALA A 357 2.98 -5.37 14.20
N VAL A 358 3.24 -6.58 14.61
CA VAL A 358 2.95 -7.06 15.96
C VAL A 358 4.30 -7.26 16.64
N THR A 359 4.63 -6.41 17.60
CA THR A 359 5.74 -6.64 18.50
C THR A 359 5.28 -7.58 19.59
N ALA A 360 5.82 -8.79 19.65
CA ALA A 360 5.65 -9.65 20.81
C ALA A 360 6.64 -9.18 21.88
N SER A 361 6.14 -8.37 22.81
CA SER A 361 6.76 -8.26 24.15
C SER A 361 6.32 -9.47 24.95
N PRO A 362 7.17 -10.10 25.77
CA PRO A 362 6.67 -11.09 26.72
C PRO A 362 5.68 -10.36 27.63
N LEU A 363 4.41 -10.72 27.55
CA LEU A 363 3.44 -10.38 28.58
C LEU A 363 3.91 -11.14 29.82
N GLU A 364 4.32 -10.40 30.84
CA GLU A 364 4.29 -10.91 32.20
C GLU A 364 2.85 -11.28 32.50
N LEU A 365 2.62 -12.57 32.75
CA LEU A 365 1.42 -13.09 33.38
C LEU A 365 1.57 -12.94 34.88
#